data_c83c2dc53a8014159736bb48ef00af67
#
_entry.id   c83c2dc53a8014159736bb48ef00af67
#
_cell.length_a   1.000
_cell.length_b   1.000
_cell.length_c   1.000
_cell.angle_alpha   90.00
_cell.angle_beta   90.00
_cell.angle_gamma   90.00
#
_symmetry.space_group_name_H-M   'P 1'
#
loop_
_entity.id
_entity.type
_entity.pdbx_description
1 polymer ?
#
loop_
_entity_poly.entity_id
_entity_poly.type
_entity_poly.pdbx_seq_one_letter_code
_entity_poly.pdbx_strand_id
1 'polypeptide(L)'
;MALKMTDREVDGASVVALDGRIVMGAEGSALREKLKNLISEGKKRIVLNMSHIEYIDSSGLGTLVSAHLSAKNHGASLKLSNLGRKFQEVLQLTKLVTVFEVCNTEESAVASFSKLTDEVATEKPSVTLPGTVDRIIQSPHASVPEKAEISVQGADELYQEIRIENTLTDEHGDEVRLKKGAHVEVTVEAELAATTSTSANSKN
;
A
#
# COMPACT_ATOMS: atom_id res chain seq x y z
N MET A 1 5.28 -30.40 -18.28
CA MET A 1 6.09 -30.47 -17.04
C MET A 1 5.23 -30.05 -15.88
N ALA A 2 5.30 -30.77 -14.76
CA ALA A 2 4.58 -30.39 -13.54
C ALA A 2 5.20 -29.12 -12.93
N LEU A 3 4.40 -28.32 -12.24
CA LEU A 3 4.87 -27.12 -11.55
C LEU A 3 5.74 -27.52 -10.35
N LYS A 4 6.99 -27.12 -10.36
CA LYS A 4 7.89 -27.24 -9.23
C LYS A 4 7.95 -25.94 -8.46
N MET A 5 7.93 -26.02 -7.13
CA MET A 5 7.96 -24.87 -6.23
C MET A 5 9.07 -25.08 -5.21
N THR A 6 9.93 -24.09 -5.06
CA THR A 6 10.98 -24.07 -4.04
C THR A 6 10.86 -22.77 -3.28
N ASP A 7 10.77 -22.85 -1.96
CA ASP A 7 10.67 -21.67 -1.11
C ASP A 7 11.94 -21.49 -0.27
N ARG A 8 12.28 -20.22 -0.04
CA ARG A 8 13.35 -19.79 0.84
C ARG A 8 13.00 -18.45 1.48
N GLU A 9 13.67 -18.13 2.55
CA GLU A 9 13.51 -16.84 3.22
C GLU A 9 14.71 -15.94 2.89
N VAL A 10 14.44 -14.70 2.48
CA VAL A 10 15.44 -13.70 2.12
C VAL A 10 14.99 -12.37 2.75
N ASP A 11 15.78 -11.81 3.66
CA ASP A 11 15.53 -10.55 4.35
C ASP A 11 14.11 -10.42 4.92
N GLY A 12 13.61 -11.52 5.51
CA GLY A 12 12.26 -11.59 6.09
C GLY A 12 11.13 -11.68 5.08
N ALA A 13 11.43 -11.88 3.79
CA ALA A 13 10.46 -12.20 2.76
C ALA A 13 10.53 -13.69 2.39
N SER A 14 9.37 -14.33 2.22
CA SER A 14 9.25 -15.67 1.71
C SER A 14 9.28 -15.63 0.18
N VAL A 15 10.36 -16.10 -0.41
CA VAL A 15 10.53 -16.19 -1.86
C VAL A 15 10.17 -17.59 -2.34
N VAL A 16 9.19 -17.69 -3.22
CA VAL A 16 8.78 -18.94 -3.86
C VAL A 16 9.21 -18.92 -5.32
N ALA A 17 10.22 -19.69 -5.66
CA ALA A 17 10.63 -19.88 -7.04
C ALA A 17 9.72 -20.91 -7.71
N LEU A 18 9.14 -20.53 -8.85
CA LEU A 18 8.22 -21.33 -9.65
C LEU A 18 8.92 -21.78 -10.93
N ASP A 19 8.83 -23.07 -11.25
CA ASP A 19 9.42 -23.68 -12.44
C ASP A 19 8.40 -24.58 -13.13
N GLY A 20 8.18 -24.37 -14.43
CA GLY A 20 7.26 -25.14 -15.25
C GLY A 20 6.03 -24.37 -15.72
N ARG A 21 4.84 -24.89 -15.48
CA ARG A 21 3.59 -24.32 -16.04
C ARG A 21 2.55 -24.11 -14.94
N ILE A 22 1.83 -23.02 -15.00
CA ILE A 22 0.70 -22.74 -14.09
C ILE A 22 -0.59 -22.88 -14.88
N VAL A 23 -1.22 -24.04 -14.78
CA VAL A 23 -2.41 -24.41 -15.55
C VAL A 23 -3.50 -24.95 -14.62
N MET A 24 -4.70 -25.07 -15.17
CA MET A 24 -5.82 -25.70 -14.47
C MET A 24 -5.45 -27.14 -14.07
N GLY A 25 -5.81 -27.52 -12.84
CA GLY A 25 -5.60 -28.87 -12.33
C GLY A 25 -4.71 -28.94 -11.09
N ALA A 26 -3.88 -29.96 -11.01
CA ALA A 26 -3.03 -30.21 -9.85
C ALA A 26 -2.03 -29.07 -9.57
N GLU A 27 -1.47 -28.48 -10.63
CA GLU A 27 -0.49 -27.41 -10.55
C GLU A 27 -1.08 -26.14 -9.94
N GLY A 28 -2.23 -25.69 -10.44
CA GLY A 28 -2.93 -24.51 -9.90
C GLY A 28 -3.40 -24.73 -8.47
N SER A 29 -3.84 -25.96 -8.13
CA SER A 29 -4.25 -26.32 -6.77
C SER A 29 -3.07 -26.33 -5.80
N ALA A 30 -1.93 -26.90 -6.22
CA ALA A 30 -0.71 -26.93 -5.41
C ALA A 30 -0.17 -25.53 -5.13
N LEU A 31 -0.17 -24.64 -6.13
CA LEU A 31 0.23 -23.24 -5.94
C LEU A 31 -0.70 -22.51 -4.95
N ARG A 32 -2.01 -22.69 -5.09
CA ARG A 32 -2.99 -22.10 -4.18
C ARG A 32 -2.80 -22.57 -2.74
N GLU A 33 -2.60 -23.87 -2.55
CA GLU A 33 -2.37 -24.47 -1.24
C GLU A 33 -1.06 -23.95 -0.61
N LYS A 34 0.02 -23.90 -1.39
CA LYS A 34 1.31 -23.35 -0.92
C LYS A 34 1.18 -21.92 -0.44
N LEU A 35 0.52 -21.06 -1.22
CA LEU A 35 0.33 -19.65 -0.86
C LEU A 35 -0.59 -19.50 0.35
N LYS A 36 -1.65 -20.29 0.43
CA LYS A 36 -2.52 -20.33 1.59
C LYS A 36 -1.76 -20.71 2.87
N ASN A 37 -0.89 -21.70 2.79
CA ASN A 37 -0.08 -22.14 3.93
C ASN A 37 0.86 -21.04 4.39
N LEU A 38 1.59 -20.38 3.48
CA LEU A 38 2.47 -19.25 3.82
C LEU A 38 1.71 -18.11 4.52
N ILE A 39 0.53 -17.77 4.02
CA ILE A 39 -0.32 -16.73 4.65
C ILE A 39 -0.79 -17.19 6.04
N SER A 40 -1.18 -18.45 6.21
CA SER A 40 -1.62 -19.03 7.48
C SER A 40 -0.48 -19.12 8.51
N GLU A 41 0.75 -19.33 8.05
CA GLU A 41 1.98 -19.28 8.86
C GLU A 41 2.36 -17.85 9.29
N GLY A 42 1.58 -16.85 8.88
CA GLY A 42 1.81 -15.45 9.23
C GLY A 42 2.88 -14.76 8.37
N LYS A 43 3.28 -15.35 7.24
CA LYS A 43 4.21 -14.71 6.31
C LYS A 43 3.55 -13.48 5.68
N LYS A 44 4.11 -12.30 5.94
CA LYS A 44 3.54 -11.01 5.50
C LYS A 44 4.14 -10.52 4.18
N ARG A 45 5.30 -11.03 3.79
CA ARG A 45 6.06 -10.60 2.61
C ARG A 45 6.31 -11.82 1.74
N ILE A 46 5.65 -11.90 0.59
CA ILE A 46 5.72 -13.06 -0.31
C ILE A 46 6.15 -12.59 -1.70
N VAL A 47 7.19 -13.18 -2.24
CA VAL A 47 7.66 -12.96 -3.62
C VAL A 47 7.46 -14.26 -4.41
N LEU A 48 6.79 -14.17 -5.55
CA LEU A 48 6.76 -15.25 -6.53
C LEU A 48 7.78 -14.96 -7.63
N ASN A 49 8.85 -15.73 -7.67
CA ASN A 49 9.84 -15.64 -8.74
C ASN A 49 9.37 -16.49 -9.92
N MET A 50 9.09 -15.82 -11.05
CA MET A 50 8.48 -16.36 -12.25
C MET A 50 9.50 -16.64 -13.36
N SER A 51 10.80 -16.58 -13.06
CA SER A 51 11.88 -16.67 -14.07
C SER A 51 11.84 -17.94 -14.93
N HIS A 52 11.36 -19.06 -14.38
CA HIS A 52 11.28 -20.35 -15.05
C HIS A 52 9.84 -20.78 -15.40
N ILE A 53 8.89 -19.82 -15.39
CA ILE A 53 7.54 -20.11 -15.86
C ILE A 53 7.49 -20.02 -17.38
N GLU A 54 7.22 -21.17 -18.00
CA GLU A 54 7.11 -21.30 -19.46
C GLU A 54 5.72 -20.89 -19.97
N TYR A 55 4.68 -21.18 -19.19
CA TYR A 55 3.30 -20.97 -19.61
C TYR A 55 2.35 -20.80 -18.43
N ILE A 56 1.34 -19.93 -18.63
CA ILE A 56 0.22 -19.74 -17.71
C ILE A 56 -1.07 -19.67 -18.52
N ASP A 57 -2.10 -20.38 -18.08
CA ASP A 57 -3.45 -20.24 -18.63
C ASP A 57 -4.33 -19.30 -17.81
N SER A 58 -5.56 -19.06 -18.25
CA SER A 58 -6.50 -18.20 -17.56
C SER A 58 -6.85 -18.68 -16.14
N SER A 59 -6.83 -19.99 -15.90
CA SER A 59 -7.08 -20.57 -14.58
C SER A 59 -5.89 -20.32 -13.64
N GLY A 60 -4.66 -20.47 -14.16
CA GLY A 60 -3.43 -20.16 -13.45
C GLY A 60 -3.37 -18.67 -13.07
N LEU A 61 -3.75 -17.81 -14.03
CA LEU A 61 -3.84 -16.36 -13.78
C LEU A 61 -4.89 -16.03 -12.70
N GLY A 62 -6.07 -16.67 -12.76
CA GLY A 62 -7.10 -16.56 -11.73
C GLY A 62 -6.61 -17.05 -10.36
N THR A 63 -5.76 -18.07 -10.32
CA THR A 63 -5.14 -18.54 -9.08
C THR A 63 -4.21 -17.50 -8.48
N LEU A 64 -3.38 -16.83 -9.29
CA LEU A 64 -2.52 -15.73 -8.82
C LEU A 64 -3.34 -14.55 -8.28
N VAL A 65 -4.40 -14.14 -8.99
CA VAL A 65 -5.30 -13.06 -8.53
C VAL A 65 -5.95 -13.42 -7.20
N SER A 66 -6.49 -14.63 -7.08
CA SER A 66 -7.10 -15.11 -5.84
C SER A 66 -6.11 -15.13 -4.67
N ALA A 67 -4.88 -15.55 -4.94
CA ALA A 67 -3.80 -15.56 -3.94
C ALA A 67 -3.41 -14.14 -3.50
N HIS A 68 -3.32 -13.19 -4.45
CA HIS A 68 -3.04 -11.79 -4.15
C HIS A 68 -4.12 -11.18 -3.26
N LEU A 69 -5.39 -11.37 -3.61
CA LEU A 69 -6.52 -10.89 -2.80
C LEU A 69 -6.53 -11.54 -1.41
N SER A 70 -6.26 -12.85 -1.34
CA SER A 70 -6.16 -13.55 -0.05
C SER A 70 -5.03 -12.98 0.80
N ALA A 71 -3.85 -12.77 0.24
CA ALA A 71 -2.72 -12.15 0.93
C ALA A 71 -3.10 -10.78 1.48
N LYS A 72 -3.67 -9.92 0.64
CA LYS A 72 -4.12 -8.58 1.04
C LYS A 72 -5.13 -8.61 2.18
N ASN A 73 -6.13 -9.50 2.12
CA ASN A 73 -7.14 -9.65 3.19
C ASN A 73 -6.55 -10.12 4.54
N HIS A 74 -5.39 -10.75 4.51
CA HIS A 74 -4.68 -11.19 5.72
C HIS A 74 -3.52 -10.25 6.11
N GLY A 75 -3.46 -9.06 5.51
CA GLY A 75 -2.41 -8.08 5.77
C GLY A 75 -1.03 -8.56 5.31
N ALA A 76 -0.97 -9.39 4.27
CA ALA A 76 0.24 -9.82 3.61
C ALA A 76 0.35 -9.17 2.22
N SER A 77 1.56 -8.93 1.75
CA SER A 77 1.84 -8.43 0.42
C SER A 77 2.46 -9.51 -0.45
N LEU A 78 1.90 -9.69 -1.66
CA LEU A 78 2.37 -10.65 -2.64
C LEU A 78 2.85 -9.90 -3.88
N LYS A 79 4.13 -10.08 -4.22
CA LYS A 79 4.78 -9.46 -5.37
C LYS A 79 5.23 -10.50 -6.38
N LEU A 80 5.30 -10.11 -7.64
CA LEU A 80 5.80 -10.96 -8.72
C LEU A 80 7.17 -10.45 -9.18
N SER A 81 8.12 -11.34 -9.40
CA SER A 81 9.45 -10.97 -9.91
C SER A 81 9.87 -11.82 -11.10
N ASN A 82 10.81 -11.29 -11.88
CA ASN A 82 11.42 -11.98 -13.03
C ASN A 82 10.40 -12.51 -14.04
N LEU A 83 9.38 -11.72 -14.37
CA LEU A 83 8.38 -12.11 -15.36
C LEU A 83 8.97 -12.18 -16.76
N GLY A 84 8.74 -13.29 -17.45
CA GLY A 84 9.03 -13.40 -18.87
C GLY A 84 8.19 -12.44 -19.71
N ARG A 85 8.75 -11.96 -20.86
CA ARG A 85 8.10 -10.96 -21.72
C ARG A 85 6.67 -11.33 -22.09
N LYS A 86 6.41 -12.58 -22.48
CA LYS A 86 5.06 -13.06 -22.83
C LYS A 86 4.07 -12.93 -21.69
N PHE A 87 4.50 -13.15 -20.45
CA PHE A 87 3.62 -13.02 -19.30
C PHE A 87 3.36 -11.56 -18.94
N GLN A 88 4.35 -10.69 -19.10
CA GLN A 88 4.15 -9.25 -18.96
C GLN A 88 3.10 -8.73 -19.97
N GLU A 89 3.16 -9.15 -21.24
CA GLU A 89 2.17 -8.82 -22.26
C GLU A 89 0.76 -9.28 -21.86
N VAL A 90 0.61 -10.50 -21.32
CA VAL A 90 -0.67 -11.01 -20.83
C VAL A 90 -1.21 -10.14 -19.68
N LEU A 91 -0.38 -9.77 -18.71
CA LEU A 91 -0.79 -8.88 -17.62
C LEU A 91 -1.22 -7.49 -18.11
N GLN A 92 -0.54 -6.94 -19.12
CA GLN A 92 -0.89 -5.66 -19.73
C GLN A 92 -2.24 -5.75 -20.47
N LEU A 93 -2.43 -6.77 -21.32
CA LEU A 93 -3.66 -6.98 -22.07
C LEU A 93 -4.88 -7.19 -21.16
N THR A 94 -4.69 -7.89 -20.06
CA THR A 94 -5.74 -8.15 -19.08
C THR A 94 -5.92 -7.04 -18.05
N LYS A 95 -5.12 -5.97 -18.12
CA LYS A 95 -5.03 -4.88 -17.13
C LYS A 95 -4.66 -5.34 -15.71
N LEU A 96 -4.19 -6.56 -15.55
CA LEU A 96 -3.78 -7.10 -14.25
C LEU A 96 -2.43 -6.54 -13.76
N VAL A 97 -1.72 -5.81 -14.60
CA VAL A 97 -0.53 -5.04 -14.19
C VAL A 97 -0.84 -4.01 -13.09
N THR A 98 -2.10 -3.56 -12.97
CA THR A 98 -2.53 -2.66 -11.88
C THR A 98 -2.89 -3.39 -10.59
N VAL A 99 -3.07 -4.71 -10.66
CA VAL A 99 -3.39 -5.55 -9.50
C VAL A 99 -2.13 -6.06 -8.83
N PHE A 100 -1.13 -6.45 -9.64
CA PHE A 100 0.11 -7.03 -9.14
C PHE A 100 1.23 -6.01 -9.11
N GLU A 101 1.96 -6.01 -8.03
CA GLU A 101 3.24 -5.33 -7.95
C GLU A 101 4.31 -6.21 -8.61
N VAL A 102 4.79 -5.75 -9.76
CA VAL A 102 5.74 -6.49 -10.61
C VAL A 102 7.11 -5.84 -10.51
N CYS A 103 8.10 -6.64 -10.11
CA CYS A 103 9.50 -6.24 -10.00
C CYS A 103 10.34 -6.92 -11.08
N ASN A 104 11.34 -6.22 -11.59
CA ASN A 104 12.22 -6.77 -12.63
C ASN A 104 13.09 -7.92 -12.12
N THR A 105 13.53 -7.84 -10.86
CA THR A 105 14.37 -8.87 -10.22
C THR A 105 13.79 -9.26 -8.86
N GLU A 106 14.22 -10.40 -8.36
CA GLU A 106 13.84 -10.88 -7.02
C GLU A 106 14.38 -9.95 -5.93
N GLU A 107 15.63 -9.49 -6.09
CA GLU A 107 16.26 -8.57 -5.14
C GLU A 107 15.49 -7.25 -5.06
N SER A 108 15.04 -6.73 -6.19
CA SER A 108 14.22 -5.51 -6.20
C SER A 108 12.85 -5.73 -5.54
N ALA A 109 12.26 -6.94 -5.69
CA ALA A 109 11.02 -7.30 -5.04
C ALA A 109 11.18 -7.39 -3.51
N VAL A 110 12.25 -8.02 -3.04
CA VAL A 110 12.58 -8.12 -1.62
C VAL A 110 12.90 -6.73 -1.03
N ALA A 111 13.75 -5.96 -1.70
CA ALA A 111 14.12 -4.61 -1.25
C ALA A 111 12.92 -3.65 -1.20
N SER A 112 11.95 -3.83 -2.10
CA SER A 112 10.73 -2.99 -2.10
C SER A 112 9.82 -3.23 -0.89
N PHE A 113 9.95 -4.36 -0.20
CA PHE A 113 9.28 -4.55 1.09
C PHE A 113 9.94 -3.73 2.21
N SER A 114 11.23 -3.45 2.13
CA SER A 114 11.93 -2.59 3.12
C SER A 114 11.51 -1.13 2.95
N LYS A 115 11.28 -0.68 1.71
CA LYS A 115 10.69 0.65 1.44
C LYS A 115 9.25 0.75 1.95
N LEU A 116 8.47 -0.34 1.85
CA LEU A 116 7.13 -0.42 2.43
C LEU A 116 7.15 -0.54 3.97
N THR A 117 8.26 -1.00 4.59
CA THR A 117 8.38 -0.99 6.05
C THR A 117 8.66 0.41 6.59
N ASP A 118 9.25 1.30 5.81
CA ASP A 118 9.34 2.72 6.17
C ASP A 118 8.01 3.45 5.91
N GLU A 119 7.19 3.00 4.94
CA GLU A 119 5.84 3.55 4.71
C GLU A 119 4.74 2.82 5.52
N VAL A 120 4.84 1.50 5.76
CA VAL A 120 3.81 0.70 6.51
C VAL A 120 4.13 0.60 8.00
N ALA A 121 5.38 0.83 8.43
CA ALA A 121 5.69 1.02 9.86
C ALA A 121 5.16 2.36 10.39
N THR A 122 4.55 3.19 9.52
CA THR A 122 3.93 4.46 9.87
C THR A 122 2.64 4.75 9.10
N GLU A 123 1.79 3.78 8.78
CA GLU A 123 0.38 4.13 8.63
C GLU A 123 -0.16 4.46 10.04
N LYS A 124 0.19 5.65 10.47
CA LYS A 124 -0.47 6.30 11.58
C LYS A 124 -1.95 6.37 11.20
N PRO A 125 -2.87 5.95 12.07
CA PRO A 125 -4.28 6.17 11.82
C PRO A 125 -4.46 7.62 11.42
N SER A 126 -4.95 7.85 10.22
CA SER A 126 -5.07 9.19 9.66
C SER A 126 -6.49 9.43 9.13
N VAL A 127 -6.94 10.64 9.26
CA VAL A 127 -8.15 11.14 8.63
C VAL A 127 -7.82 12.41 7.87
N THR A 128 -8.22 12.48 6.60
CA THR A 128 -8.07 13.67 5.77
C THR A 128 -9.44 14.28 5.54
N LEU A 129 -9.58 15.55 5.89
CA LEU A 129 -10.80 16.32 5.78
C LEU A 129 -10.56 17.55 4.89
N PRO A 130 -11.51 17.91 4.02
CA PRO A 130 -11.42 19.13 3.23
C PRO A 130 -11.59 20.34 4.13
N GLY A 131 -10.78 21.37 3.89
CA GLY A 131 -10.82 22.61 4.62
C GLY A 131 -10.75 23.82 3.70
N THR A 132 -11.13 24.98 4.24
CA THR A 132 -11.01 26.27 3.56
C THR A 132 -10.36 27.29 4.51
N VAL A 133 -9.43 28.06 3.99
CA VAL A 133 -8.78 29.13 4.75
C VAL A 133 -9.74 30.31 4.90
N ASP A 134 -10.29 30.50 6.08
CA ASP A 134 -11.24 31.58 6.36
C ASP A 134 -10.56 32.91 6.60
N ARG A 135 -9.43 32.91 7.30
CA ARG A 135 -8.74 34.11 7.68
C ARG A 135 -7.24 33.91 7.86
N ILE A 136 -6.47 34.92 7.48
CA ILE A 136 -5.06 35.03 7.82
C ILE A 136 -4.94 36.01 9.00
N ILE A 137 -4.38 35.52 10.09
CA ILE A 137 -4.16 36.25 11.32
C ILE A 137 -2.73 36.80 11.28
N GLN A 138 -2.60 38.11 11.09
CA GLN A 138 -1.29 38.75 11.11
C GLN A 138 -0.76 38.85 12.54
N SER A 139 0.52 38.58 12.69
CA SER A 139 1.17 38.74 13.98
C SER A 139 1.49 40.22 14.25
N PRO A 140 1.30 40.70 15.48
CA PRO A 140 1.66 42.07 15.86
C PRO A 140 3.17 42.33 15.89
N HIS A 141 4.00 41.27 15.82
CA HIS A 141 5.46 41.36 15.84
C HIS A 141 6.07 40.68 14.61
N ALA A 142 7.02 41.33 13.96
CA ALA A 142 7.68 40.86 12.74
C ALA A 142 8.45 39.51 12.91
N SER A 143 8.74 39.10 14.12
CA SER A 143 9.44 37.83 14.45
C SER A 143 8.52 36.67 14.71
N VAL A 144 7.21 36.83 14.67
CA VAL A 144 6.25 35.73 14.85
C VAL A 144 5.51 35.52 13.52
N PRO A 145 5.52 34.31 12.98
CA PRO A 145 4.85 34.04 11.71
C PRO A 145 3.35 34.28 11.80
N GLU A 146 2.76 34.73 10.71
CA GLU A 146 1.30 34.83 10.58
C GLU A 146 0.66 33.45 10.65
N LYS A 147 -0.61 33.38 11.06
CA LYS A 147 -1.35 32.13 11.20
C LYS A 147 -2.50 32.07 10.19
N ALA A 148 -2.71 30.90 9.63
CA ALA A 148 -3.91 30.61 8.84
C ALA A 148 -4.95 29.93 9.73
N GLU A 149 -6.17 30.44 9.72
CA GLU A 149 -7.35 29.86 10.33
C GLU A 149 -8.13 29.11 9.25
N ILE A 150 -8.29 27.79 9.45
CA ILE A 150 -8.85 26.87 8.48
C ILE A 150 -10.14 26.29 9.06
N SER A 151 -11.24 26.45 8.35
CA SER A 151 -12.51 25.77 8.62
C SER A 151 -12.50 24.39 7.97
N VAL A 152 -12.71 23.33 8.76
CA VAL A 152 -12.67 21.94 8.32
C VAL A 152 -14.09 21.42 8.16
N GLN A 153 -14.40 20.86 6.98
CA GLN A 153 -15.72 20.31 6.70
C GLN A 153 -15.84 18.88 7.26
N GLY A 154 -17.00 18.58 7.87
CA GLY A 154 -17.27 17.26 8.45
C GLY A 154 -16.79 17.07 9.88
N ALA A 155 -16.21 18.10 10.51
CA ALA A 155 -15.98 18.14 11.94
C ALA A 155 -17.25 18.61 12.69
N ASP A 156 -17.35 18.25 13.97
CA ASP A 156 -18.45 18.68 14.84
C ASP A 156 -18.44 20.21 14.99
N GLU A 157 -19.61 20.86 15.09
CA GLU A 157 -19.76 22.33 15.08
C GLU A 157 -18.86 23.07 16.09
N LEU A 158 -18.45 22.40 17.16
CA LEU A 158 -17.57 22.95 18.20
C LEU A 158 -16.07 22.95 17.86
N TYR A 159 -15.64 22.21 16.82
CA TYR A 159 -14.22 21.96 16.50
C TYR A 159 -13.90 22.15 15.01
N GLN A 160 -14.62 23.04 14.34
CA GLN A 160 -14.47 23.25 12.90
C GLN A 160 -13.25 24.10 12.51
N GLU A 161 -12.60 24.76 13.45
CA GLU A 161 -11.51 25.68 13.18
C GLU A 161 -10.18 25.17 13.69
N ILE A 162 -9.18 25.12 12.81
CA ILE A 162 -7.79 24.89 13.15
C ILE A 162 -6.95 26.11 12.79
N ARG A 163 -5.91 26.37 13.60
CA ARG A 163 -4.96 27.45 13.36
C ARG A 163 -3.56 26.88 13.23
N ILE A 164 -2.94 27.12 12.10
CA ILE A 164 -1.58 26.71 11.80
C ILE A 164 -0.70 27.93 11.49
N GLU A 165 0.60 27.78 11.57
CA GLU A 165 1.52 28.77 11.00
C GLU A 165 1.33 28.82 9.49
N ASN A 166 1.25 30.04 8.92
CA ASN A 166 1.02 30.24 7.49
C ASN A 166 2.34 30.15 6.71
N THR A 167 3.06 29.06 6.91
CA THR A 167 4.32 28.76 6.24
C THR A 167 4.28 27.30 5.83
N LEU A 168 4.26 27.05 4.52
CA LEU A 168 4.29 25.73 3.91
C LEU A 168 5.51 25.63 3.01
N THR A 169 5.95 24.42 2.73
CA THR A 169 7.03 24.16 1.78
C THR A 169 6.44 23.48 0.54
N ASP A 170 6.72 23.99 -0.63
CA ASP A 170 6.29 23.37 -1.88
C ASP A 170 7.18 22.19 -2.30
N GLU A 171 6.86 21.56 -3.43
CA GLU A 171 7.59 20.41 -3.96
C GLU A 171 9.05 20.73 -4.37
N HIS A 172 9.40 22.00 -4.51
CA HIS A 172 10.74 22.48 -4.85
C HIS A 172 11.54 22.88 -3.60
N GLY A 173 10.91 22.87 -2.41
CA GLY A 173 11.53 23.29 -1.15
C GLY A 173 11.40 24.79 -0.84
N ASP A 174 10.62 25.52 -1.63
CA ASP A 174 10.41 26.94 -1.44
C ASP A 174 9.28 27.20 -0.42
N GLU A 175 9.46 28.25 0.38
CA GLU A 175 8.46 28.70 1.36
C GLU A 175 7.28 29.38 0.64
N VAL A 176 6.08 28.82 0.82
CA VAL A 176 4.83 29.34 0.27
C VAL A 176 3.82 29.62 1.38
N ARG A 177 2.86 30.50 1.11
CA ARG A 177 1.84 30.92 2.08
C ARG A 177 0.43 30.75 1.54
N LEU A 178 -0.47 30.33 2.42
CA LEU A 178 -1.88 30.23 2.12
C LEU A 178 -2.50 31.62 1.98
N LYS A 179 -3.51 31.71 1.13
CA LYS A 179 -4.35 32.92 0.97
C LYS A 179 -5.76 32.65 1.48
N LYS A 180 -6.44 33.69 1.94
CA LYS A 180 -7.86 33.59 2.29
C LYS A 180 -8.67 33.02 1.13
N GLY A 181 -9.53 32.03 1.41
CA GLY A 181 -10.34 31.32 0.42
C GLY A 181 -9.62 30.14 -0.25
N ALA A 182 -8.36 29.83 0.11
CA ALA A 182 -7.69 28.65 -0.41
C ALA A 182 -8.35 27.38 0.11
N HIS A 183 -8.57 26.41 -0.80
CA HIS A 183 -8.98 25.06 -0.43
C HIS A 183 -7.75 24.27 -0.03
N VAL A 184 -7.84 23.55 1.08
CA VAL A 184 -6.76 22.75 1.64
C VAL A 184 -7.28 21.38 2.07
N GLU A 185 -6.40 20.42 2.14
CA GLU A 185 -6.66 19.13 2.78
C GLU A 185 -5.95 19.10 4.12
N VAL A 186 -6.71 18.80 5.18
CA VAL A 186 -6.19 18.71 6.55
C VAL A 186 -6.11 17.25 6.93
N THR A 187 -4.90 16.73 7.09
CA THR A 187 -4.65 15.36 7.53
C THR A 187 -4.24 15.36 8.99
N VAL A 188 -4.99 14.62 9.80
CA VAL A 188 -4.67 14.36 11.20
C VAL A 188 -4.15 12.94 11.30
N GLU A 189 -2.94 12.78 11.81
CA GLU A 189 -2.27 11.50 12.03
C GLU A 189 -2.06 11.27 13.52
N ALA A 190 -2.28 10.03 13.97
CA ALA A 190 -2.03 9.65 15.35
C ALA A 190 -1.06 8.47 15.42
N GLU A 191 -0.22 8.41 16.44
CA GLU A 191 0.60 7.23 16.70
C GLU A 191 -0.28 6.05 17.13
N LEU A 192 0.04 4.84 16.63
CA LEU A 192 -0.70 3.61 16.98
C LEU A 192 -0.81 3.38 18.49
N ALA A 193 0.22 3.75 19.24
CA ALA A 193 0.23 3.66 20.70
C ALA A 193 -0.72 4.67 21.39
N ALA A 194 -1.15 5.70 20.68
CA ALA A 194 -2.06 6.74 21.17
C ALA A 194 -3.50 6.54 20.73
N THR A 195 -3.80 5.44 20.01
CA THR A 195 -5.14 5.12 19.50
C THR A 195 -5.75 3.93 20.22
N THR A 196 -7.06 4.00 20.49
CA THR A 196 -7.84 2.88 20.98
C THR A 196 -8.73 2.34 19.85
N SER A 197 -8.74 1.02 19.64
CA SER A 197 -9.65 0.40 18.67
C SER A 197 -11.09 0.51 19.19
N THR A 198 -11.94 1.24 18.50
CA THR A 198 -13.40 1.17 18.66
C THR A 198 -13.89 -0.09 17.94
N SER A 199 -13.83 -1.25 18.61
CA SER A 199 -14.63 -2.39 18.18
C SER A 199 -16.09 -2.00 18.40
N ALA A 200 -16.82 -1.78 17.32
CA ALA A 200 -18.25 -1.58 17.34
C ALA A 200 -18.89 -2.80 18.02
N ASN A 201 -19.32 -2.62 19.25
CA ASN A 201 -20.16 -3.57 19.97
C ASN A 201 -21.56 -3.49 19.33
N SER A 202 -21.75 -4.24 18.25
CA SER A 202 -23.09 -4.51 17.72
C SER A 202 -23.70 -5.64 18.52
N LYS A 203 -24.31 -5.30 19.63
CA LYS A 203 -25.30 -6.13 20.32
C LYS A 203 -26.46 -5.22 20.74
N ASN A 204 -27.47 -5.21 19.96
CA ASN A 204 -28.88 -5.54 20.26
C ASN A 204 -29.73 -5.19 19.06
#